data_2416be7b2c5d3a9d859efaa288b5310e
#
_entry.id   2416be7b2c5d3a9d859efaa288b5310e
#
_cell.length_a   1.000
_cell.length_b   1.000
_cell.length_c   1.000
_cell.angle_alpha   90.00
_cell.angle_beta   90.00
_cell.angle_gamma   90.00
#
_symmetry.space_group_name_H-M   'P 1'
#
loop_
_entity.id
_entity.type
_entity.pdbx_description
1 polymer ?
#
loop_
_entity_poly.entity_id
_entity_poly.type
_entity_poly.pdbx_seq_one_letter_code
_entity_poly.pdbx_strand_id
1 'polypeptide(L)'
;MVEESRYEDSGALVINPSTLLARVIVRQIIEAGVTDVVISPGSRNAPLSIAFHQASVKGLIKLHVRIDERTAAFFALGIAKASGRPVPIVCTSGTAVANYHPAVLEASHTNVPLLVLTADRPASFRKTGANQTTEQARIFGKAVRYFADVSGSVYPMELPFNSLQSGPVHLNIQFEEPLVGDKSDNWLNDLTISAPKVFDRKTPGTFYTKSTRGVLVIGHDRGGLSADAVRRFAEELGWPVIAEDPLTFKNAISHASVFLTSKTIAEDLAPDTVVVIGRTTLSRSINSFIKMARKEIVIDPRMATVDSDRMAHQKFLQLPKVEVQPGDADY
;
A
#
# COMPACT_ATOMS: atom_id res chain seq x y z
N MET A 1 -38.13 -27.54 -49.54
CA MET A 1 -38.37 -27.86 -48.12
C MET A 1 -37.01 -28.17 -47.52
N VAL A 2 -36.48 -27.21 -46.79
CA VAL A 2 -35.21 -27.35 -46.05
C VAL A 2 -35.64 -27.47 -44.59
N GLU A 3 -35.36 -28.63 -44.00
CA GLU A 3 -35.60 -28.92 -42.59
C GLU A 3 -34.65 -28.02 -41.73
N GLU A 4 -35.24 -27.10 -40.97
CA GLU A 4 -34.58 -26.41 -39.86
C GLU A 4 -34.39 -27.44 -38.73
N SER A 5 -33.11 -27.90 -38.55
CA SER A 5 -32.75 -28.65 -37.36
C SER A 5 -32.75 -27.70 -36.16
N ARG A 6 -33.77 -27.84 -35.30
CA ARG A 6 -33.81 -27.23 -33.97
C ARG A 6 -32.71 -27.84 -33.13
N TYR A 7 -31.64 -27.08 -32.88
CA TYR A 7 -30.77 -27.34 -31.75
C TYR A 7 -31.53 -27.01 -30.49
N GLU A 8 -31.88 -28.03 -29.73
CA GLU A 8 -32.36 -27.85 -28.36
C GLU A 8 -31.21 -27.24 -27.54
N ASP A 9 -31.39 -25.97 -27.16
CA ASP A 9 -30.53 -25.25 -26.25
C ASP A 9 -30.66 -25.88 -24.86
N SER A 10 -29.66 -26.68 -24.47
CA SER A 10 -29.53 -27.17 -23.11
C SER A 10 -29.30 -25.94 -22.23
N GLY A 11 -30.32 -25.49 -21.48
CA GLY A 11 -30.39 -24.27 -20.72
C GLY A 11 -29.36 -24.07 -19.59
N ALA A 12 -28.10 -24.31 -19.88
CA ALA A 12 -27.00 -23.85 -19.07
C ALA A 12 -26.81 -22.36 -19.35
N LEU A 13 -27.15 -21.51 -18.41
CA LEU A 13 -26.83 -20.08 -18.42
C LEU A 13 -25.33 -19.91 -18.68
N VAL A 14 -24.95 -19.65 -19.93
CA VAL A 14 -23.57 -19.32 -20.29
C VAL A 14 -23.26 -17.96 -19.71
N ILE A 15 -22.54 -17.95 -18.60
CA ILE A 15 -22.11 -16.68 -17.97
C ILE A 15 -21.15 -15.99 -18.93
N ASN A 16 -21.45 -14.75 -19.25
CA ASN A 16 -20.61 -13.89 -20.08
C ASN A 16 -19.18 -13.83 -19.53
N PRO A 17 -18.12 -14.03 -20.37
CA PRO A 17 -16.73 -14.09 -19.92
C PRO A 17 -16.25 -12.88 -19.10
N SER A 18 -16.68 -11.66 -19.49
CA SER A 18 -16.33 -10.44 -18.76
C SER A 18 -16.96 -10.40 -17.38
N THR A 19 -18.21 -10.87 -17.25
CA THR A 19 -18.88 -11.00 -15.95
C THR A 19 -18.21 -12.05 -15.08
N LEU A 20 -17.84 -13.20 -15.65
CA LEU A 20 -17.15 -14.26 -14.92
C LEU A 20 -15.81 -13.79 -14.41
N LEU A 21 -14.99 -13.15 -15.24
CA LEU A 21 -13.68 -12.61 -14.87
C LEU A 21 -13.81 -11.60 -13.72
N ALA A 22 -14.77 -10.67 -13.82
CA ALA A 22 -15.01 -9.68 -12.78
C ALA A 22 -15.41 -10.31 -11.44
N ARG A 23 -16.33 -11.30 -11.49
CA ARG A 23 -16.80 -12.03 -10.30
C ARG A 23 -15.65 -12.74 -9.60
N VAL A 24 -14.78 -13.37 -10.34
CA VAL A 24 -13.63 -14.09 -9.78
C VAL A 24 -12.64 -13.14 -9.13
N ILE A 25 -12.34 -12.01 -9.76
CA ILE A 25 -11.46 -10.99 -9.19
C ILE A 25 -12.08 -10.45 -7.89
N VAL A 26 -13.34 -10.08 -7.91
CA VAL A 26 -14.04 -9.51 -6.74
C VAL A 26 -14.16 -10.56 -5.61
N ARG A 27 -14.43 -11.82 -5.94
CA ARG A 27 -14.47 -12.90 -4.95
C ARG A 27 -13.14 -13.04 -4.22
N GLN A 28 -12.02 -13.10 -4.93
CA GLN A 28 -10.69 -13.19 -4.31
C GLN A 28 -10.37 -11.98 -3.44
N ILE A 29 -10.80 -10.77 -3.85
CA ILE A 29 -10.64 -9.55 -3.07
C ILE A 29 -11.39 -9.64 -1.73
N ILE A 30 -12.64 -10.12 -1.75
CA ILE A 30 -13.44 -10.32 -0.55
C ILE A 30 -12.82 -11.40 0.34
N GLU A 31 -12.45 -12.54 -0.24
CA GLU A 31 -11.84 -13.66 0.48
C GLU A 31 -10.50 -13.29 1.13
N ALA A 32 -9.78 -12.32 0.57
CA ALA A 32 -8.58 -11.75 1.17
C ALA A 32 -8.84 -10.75 2.33
N GLY A 33 -10.10 -10.55 2.71
CA GLY A 33 -10.49 -9.66 3.81
C GLY A 33 -10.43 -8.17 3.50
N VAL A 34 -10.51 -7.79 2.22
CA VAL A 34 -10.63 -6.39 1.81
C VAL A 34 -12.01 -5.88 2.17
N THR A 35 -12.06 -4.72 2.82
CA THR A 35 -13.31 -4.12 3.34
C THR A 35 -13.78 -2.89 2.57
N ASP A 36 -12.88 -2.19 1.91
CA ASP A 36 -13.16 -0.92 1.23
C ASP A 36 -12.70 -0.96 -0.21
N VAL A 37 -13.51 -0.45 -1.13
CA VAL A 37 -13.20 -0.36 -2.56
C VAL A 37 -13.62 1.01 -3.08
N VAL A 38 -12.80 1.65 -3.91
CA VAL A 38 -13.10 2.94 -4.53
C VAL A 38 -13.26 2.76 -6.03
N ILE A 39 -14.37 3.24 -6.60
CA ILE A 39 -14.67 3.12 -8.03
C ILE A 39 -14.93 4.49 -8.65
N SER A 40 -14.27 4.73 -9.79
CA SER A 40 -14.66 5.77 -10.74
C SER A 40 -15.45 5.11 -11.88
N PRO A 41 -16.76 5.44 -12.05
CA PRO A 41 -17.63 4.73 -12.97
C PRO A 41 -17.31 5.01 -14.44
N GLY A 42 -17.46 4.00 -15.28
CA GLY A 42 -17.35 4.09 -16.73
C GLY A 42 -17.84 2.82 -17.41
N SER A 43 -18.06 2.86 -18.73
CA SER A 43 -18.65 1.72 -19.44
C SER A 43 -17.75 0.49 -19.40
N ARG A 44 -16.45 0.64 -19.61
CA ARG A 44 -15.54 -0.52 -19.72
C ARG A 44 -15.33 -1.24 -18.39
N ASN A 45 -15.44 -0.56 -17.26
CA ASN A 45 -15.38 -1.20 -15.94
C ASN A 45 -16.73 -1.67 -15.39
N ALA A 46 -17.78 -1.64 -16.20
CA ALA A 46 -19.13 -2.08 -15.78
C ALA A 46 -19.13 -3.50 -15.15
N PRO A 47 -18.41 -4.51 -15.68
CA PRO A 47 -18.38 -5.84 -15.06
C PRO A 47 -17.89 -5.80 -13.61
N LEU A 48 -16.79 -5.07 -13.33
CA LEU A 48 -16.27 -4.90 -11.97
C LEU A 48 -17.20 -4.07 -11.10
N SER A 49 -17.75 -2.98 -11.64
CA SER A 49 -18.66 -2.09 -10.91
C SER A 49 -19.92 -2.81 -10.43
N ILE A 50 -20.49 -3.66 -11.29
CA ILE A 50 -21.67 -4.47 -10.97
C ILE A 50 -21.31 -5.51 -9.89
N ALA A 51 -20.19 -6.21 -10.06
CA ALA A 51 -19.76 -7.23 -9.10
C ALA A 51 -19.47 -6.62 -7.71
N PHE A 52 -18.76 -5.50 -7.64
CA PHE A 52 -18.55 -4.78 -6.37
C PHE A 52 -19.84 -4.21 -5.78
N HIS A 53 -20.75 -3.74 -6.60
CA HIS A 53 -22.06 -3.28 -6.13
C HIS A 53 -22.85 -4.44 -5.49
N GLN A 54 -22.91 -5.60 -6.14
CA GLN A 54 -23.58 -6.79 -5.58
C GLN A 54 -22.95 -7.20 -4.23
N ALA A 55 -21.63 -7.20 -4.13
CA ALA A 55 -20.94 -7.46 -2.86
C ALA A 55 -21.24 -6.42 -1.79
N SER A 56 -21.35 -5.15 -2.17
CA SER A 56 -21.70 -4.06 -1.25
C SER A 56 -23.14 -4.17 -0.73
N VAL A 57 -24.10 -4.53 -1.60
CA VAL A 57 -25.50 -4.76 -1.19
C VAL A 57 -25.61 -5.90 -0.17
N LYS A 58 -24.77 -6.93 -0.28
CA LYS A 58 -24.66 -8.03 0.70
C LYS A 58 -23.87 -7.65 1.96
N GLY A 59 -23.38 -6.42 2.08
CA GLY A 59 -22.60 -5.97 3.24
C GLY A 59 -21.20 -6.55 3.35
N LEU A 60 -20.68 -7.19 2.28
CA LEU A 60 -19.36 -7.82 2.27
C LEU A 60 -18.23 -6.80 2.14
N ILE A 61 -18.49 -5.67 1.48
CA ILE A 61 -17.56 -4.58 1.29
C ILE A 61 -18.26 -3.23 1.42
N LYS A 62 -17.49 -2.17 1.67
CA LYS A 62 -17.94 -0.78 1.58
C LYS A 62 -17.48 -0.18 0.26
N LEU A 63 -18.45 0.14 -0.59
CA LEU A 63 -18.23 0.71 -1.91
C LEU A 63 -18.25 2.24 -1.85
N HIS A 64 -17.15 2.87 -2.30
CA HIS A 64 -17.02 4.31 -2.41
C HIS A 64 -17.00 4.71 -3.89
N VAL A 65 -17.99 5.47 -4.33
CA VAL A 65 -18.04 5.98 -5.70
C VAL A 65 -17.50 7.39 -5.75
N ARG A 66 -16.57 7.65 -6.66
CA ARG A 66 -15.97 8.97 -6.94
C ARG A 66 -15.87 9.16 -8.44
N ILE A 67 -16.37 10.30 -8.93
CA ILE A 67 -16.40 10.58 -10.37
C ILE A 67 -15.02 10.92 -10.91
N ASP A 68 -14.25 11.75 -10.22
CA ASP A 68 -12.91 12.15 -10.63
C ASP A 68 -11.88 11.10 -10.16
N GLU A 69 -11.15 10.52 -11.11
CA GLU A 69 -10.22 9.42 -10.87
C GLU A 69 -9.04 9.85 -9.99
N ARG A 70 -8.53 11.06 -10.16
CA ARG A 70 -7.40 11.55 -9.37
C ARG A 70 -7.80 11.64 -7.89
N THR A 71 -8.95 12.23 -7.60
CA THR A 71 -9.45 12.32 -6.22
C THR A 71 -9.83 10.94 -5.67
N ALA A 72 -10.38 10.05 -6.50
CA ALA A 72 -10.67 8.66 -6.13
C ALA A 72 -9.41 7.92 -5.66
N ALA A 73 -8.31 8.06 -6.42
CA ALA A 73 -7.06 7.38 -6.10
C ALA A 73 -6.42 7.90 -4.80
N PHE A 74 -6.40 9.21 -4.56
CA PHE A 74 -5.92 9.78 -3.30
C PHE A 74 -6.84 9.44 -2.11
N PHE A 75 -8.14 9.35 -2.33
CA PHE A 75 -9.08 8.90 -1.29
C PHE A 75 -8.81 7.44 -0.88
N ALA A 76 -8.61 6.55 -1.86
CA ALA A 76 -8.24 5.17 -1.60
C ALA A 76 -6.87 5.06 -0.89
N LEU A 77 -5.89 5.86 -1.33
CA LEU A 77 -4.58 5.97 -0.68
C LEU A 77 -4.72 6.34 0.81
N GLY A 78 -5.59 7.32 1.12
CA GLY A 78 -5.88 7.74 2.49
C GLY A 78 -6.48 6.60 3.32
N ILE A 79 -7.46 5.87 2.78
CA ILE A 79 -8.06 4.70 3.46
C ILE A 79 -6.99 3.62 3.70
N ALA A 80 -6.22 3.27 2.67
CA ALA A 80 -5.20 2.24 2.78
C ALA A 80 -4.10 2.62 3.78
N LYS A 81 -3.68 3.88 3.81
CA LYS A 81 -2.68 4.39 4.76
C LYS A 81 -3.19 4.39 6.20
N ALA A 82 -4.44 4.79 6.41
CA ALA A 82 -5.04 4.85 7.75
C ALA A 82 -5.36 3.46 8.31
N SER A 83 -5.84 2.55 7.45
CA SER A 83 -6.24 1.20 7.86
C SER A 83 -5.09 0.18 7.88
N GLY A 84 -4.01 0.44 7.14
CA GLY A 84 -2.95 -0.53 6.87
C GLY A 84 -3.39 -1.73 6.00
N ARG A 85 -4.54 -1.63 5.33
CA ARG A 85 -5.15 -2.71 4.54
C ARG A 85 -5.12 -2.38 3.05
N PRO A 86 -5.09 -3.40 2.17
CA PRO A 86 -5.25 -3.20 0.74
C PRO A 86 -6.58 -2.52 0.40
N VAL A 87 -6.52 -1.52 -0.48
CA VAL A 87 -7.72 -0.87 -1.02
C VAL A 87 -7.68 -0.92 -2.54
N PRO A 88 -8.64 -1.60 -3.19
CA PRO A 88 -8.80 -1.56 -4.64
C PRO A 88 -9.29 -0.19 -5.11
N ILE A 89 -8.69 0.28 -6.22
CA ILE A 89 -9.18 1.41 -7.00
C ILE A 89 -9.52 0.93 -8.41
N VAL A 90 -10.68 1.31 -8.91
CA VAL A 90 -11.23 0.80 -10.17
C VAL A 90 -11.60 1.96 -11.07
N CYS A 91 -11.09 1.96 -12.31
CA CYS A 91 -11.50 2.92 -13.33
C CYS A 91 -11.72 2.27 -14.70
N THR A 92 -12.33 3.05 -15.58
CA THR A 92 -12.51 2.71 -16.99
C THR A 92 -11.20 2.85 -17.78
N SER A 93 -11.25 2.59 -19.08
CA SER A 93 -10.09 2.69 -19.98
C SER A 93 -9.74 4.13 -20.36
N GLY A 94 -8.59 4.31 -20.97
CA GLY A 94 -8.15 5.58 -21.53
C GLY A 94 -7.47 6.49 -20.49
N THR A 95 -7.70 7.80 -20.58
CA THR A 95 -7.06 8.79 -19.70
C THR A 95 -7.42 8.66 -18.21
N ALA A 96 -8.52 7.98 -17.89
CA ALA A 96 -8.89 7.61 -16.51
C ALA A 96 -7.72 6.96 -15.77
N VAL A 97 -7.03 6.03 -16.43
CA VAL A 97 -5.89 5.30 -15.87
C VAL A 97 -4.72 6.24 -15.53
N ALA A 98 -4.43 7.20 -16.41
CA ALA A 98 -3.34 8.16 -16.20
C ALA A 98 -3.58 9.05 -14.96
N ASN A 99 -4.83 9.36 -14.64
CA ASN A 99 -5.20 10.14 -13.47
C ASN A 99 -4.90 9.44 -12.12
N TYR A 100 -4.70 8.13 -12.13
CA TYR A 100 -4.27 7.38 -10.94
C TYR A 100 -2.77 7.53 -10.64
N HIS A 101 -1.96 7.93 -11.63
CA HIS A 101 -0.51 7.90 -11.53
C HIS A 101 0.05 8.67 -10.32
N PRO A 102 -0.40 9.90 -9.98
CA PRO A 102 0.13 10.62 -8.83
C PRO A 102 -0.06 9.86 -7.50
N ALA A 103 -1.22 9.27 -7.27
CA ALA A 103 -1.50 8.49 -6.07
C ALA A 103 -0.73 7.15 -6.05
N VAL A 104 -0.55 6.51 -7.21
CA VAL A 104 0.25 5.29 -7.34
C VAL A 104 1.72 5.56 -7.05
N LEU A 105 2.27 6.70 -7.48
CA LEU A 105 3.63 7.12 -7.12
C LEU A 105 3.76 7.33 -5.61
N GLU A 106 2.83 8.04 -4.99
CA GLU A 106 2.83 8.26 -3.55
C GLU A 106 2.72 6.91 -2.79
N ALA A 107 1.80 6.02 -3.22
CA ALA A 107 1.70 4.67 -2.68
C ALA A 107 3.01 3.87 -2.82
N SER A 108 3.69 4.03 -3.94
CA SER A 108 4.99 3.40 -4.20
C SER A 108 6.07 3.88 -3.24
N HIS A 109 6.17 5.18 -3.03
CA HIS A 109 7.16 5.78 -2.15
C HIS A 109 6.90 5.49 -0.67
N THR A 110 5.62 5.35 -0.30
CA THR A 110 5.21 5.12 1.09
C THR A 110 4.87 3.66 1.40
N ASN A 111 5.00 2.75 0.42
CA ASN A 111 4.65 1.33 0.50
C ASN A 111 3.20 1.08 0.95
N VAL A 112 2.29 1.94 0.50
CA VAL A 112 0.85 1.79 0.77
C VAL A 112 0.25 0.77 -0.18
N PRO A 113 -0.52 -0.22 0.32
CA PRO A 113 -1.08 -1.30 -0.49
C PRO A 113 -2.28 -0.85 -1.32
N LEU A 114 -2.07 -0.29 -2.50
CA LEU A 114 -3.12 -0.02 -3.47
C LEU A 114 -3.22 -1.14 -4.51
N LEU A 115 -4.42 -1.71 -4.68
CA LEU A 115 -4.72 -2.65 -5.75
C LEU A 115 -5.39 -1.89 -6.90
N VAL A 116 -4.59 -1.56 -7.92
CA VAL A 116 -5.03 -0.76 -9.07
C VAL A 116 -5.64 -1.68 -10.13
N LEU A 117 -6.94 -1.57 -10.33
CA LEU A 117 -7.73 -2.35 -11.29
C LEU A 117 -8.18 -1.43 -12.42
N THR A 118 -7.52 -1.50 -13.56
CA THR A 118 -7.85 -0.67 -14.72
C THR A 118 -8.55 -1.52 -15.79
N ALA A 119 -9.78 -1.16 -16.13
CA ALA A 119 -10.48 -1.82 -17.21
C ALA A 119 -9.90 -1.39 -18.56
N ASP A 120 -9.76 -2.35 -19.47
CA ASP A 120 -9.24 -2.12 -20.81
C ASP A 120 -10.10 -2.84 -21.86
N ARG A 121 -9.94 -2.43 -23.11
CA ARG A 121 -10.39 -3.22 -24.26
C ARG A 121 -9.48 -4.41 -24.48
N PRO A 122 -9.95 -5.45 -25.19
CA PRO A 122 -9.09 -6.54 -25.62
C PRO A 122 -7.83 -6.05 -26.36
N ALA A 123 -6.74 -6.76 -26.19
CA ALA A 123 -5.46 -6.40 -26.79
C ALA A 123 -5.52 -6.20 -28.33
N SER A 124 -6.46 -6.87 -29.00
CA SER A 124 -6.72 -6.72 -30.44
C SER A 124 -7.14 -5.30 -30.85
N PHE A 125 -7.66 -4.49 -29.92
CA PHE A 125 -8.04 -3.11 -30.17
C PHE A 125 -6.89 -2.10 -29.94
N ARG A 126 -5.73 -2.55 -29.44
CA ARG A 126 -4.58 -1.68 -29.24
C ARG A 126 -4.01 -1.21 -30.58
N LYS A 127 -3.62 0.06 -30.65
CA LYS A 127 -3.07 0.70 -31.86
C LYS A 127 -4.02 0.75 -33.07
N THR A 128 -5.30 0.55 -32.86
CA THR A 128 -6.31 0.65 -33.94
C THR A 128 -6.99 1.99 -34.02
N GLY A 129 -6.72 2.92 -33.09
CA GLY A 129 -7.45 4.17 -32.96
C GLY A 129 -8.87 4.01 -32.38
N ALA A 130 -9.19 2.85 -31.77
CA ALA A 130 -10.47 2.64 -31.13
C ALA A 130 -10.73 3.69 -30.05
N ASN A 131 -12.00 4.12 -29.96
CA ASN A 131 -12.40 5.18 -29.03
C ASN A 131 -12.01 4.85 -27.58
N GLN A 132 -11.49 5.85 -26.85
CA GLN A 132 -11.12 5.77 -25.42
C GLN A 132 -10.13 4.61 -25.14
N THR A 133 -9.11 4.46 -26.02
CA THR A 133 -7.98 3.55 -25.83
C THR A 133 -6.70 4.32 -25.64
N THR A 134 -5.79 3.77 -24.87
CA THR A 134 -4.41 4.24 -24.70
C THR A 134 -3.49 3.07 -24.39
N GLU A 135 -2.19 3.27 -24.43
CA GLU A 135 -1.21 2.29 -23.98
C GLU A 135 -1.21 2.23 -22.45
N GLN A 136 -2.19 1.52 -21.87
CA GLN A 136 -2.31 1.42 -20.41
C GLN A 136 -1.57 0.25 -19.79
N ALA A 137 -1.16 -0.73 -20.61
CA ALA A 137 -0.29 -1.80 -20.15
C ALA A 137 1.04 -1.23 -19.63
N ARG A 138 1.37 -1.49 -18.36
CA ARG A 138 2.56 -0.99 -17.66
C ARG A 138 2.67 0.56 -17.56
N ILE A 139 1.58 1.29 -17.67
CA ILE A 139 1.58 2.77 -17.61
C ILE A 139 2.21 3.33 -16.33
N PHE A 140 2.15 2.58 -15.23
CA PHE A 140 2.77 2.97 -13.95
C PHE A 140 4.25 2.58 -13.83
N GLY A 141 4.82 1.90 -14.83
CA GLY A 141 6.23 1.52 -14.88
C GLY A 141 6.73 0.84 -13.61
N LYS A 142 7.79 1.38 -13.03
CA LYS A 142 8.42 0.88 -11.80
C LYS A 142 7.71 1.30 -10.50
N ALA A 143 6.67 2.11 -10.59
CA ALA A 143 5.93 2.54 -9.40
C ALA A 143 5.12 1.39 -8.77
N VAL A 144 4.79 0.35 -9.54
CA VAL A 144 4.07 -0.83 -9.03
C VAL A 144 5.00 -2.00 -8.74
N ARG A 145 4.68 -2.79 -7.73
CA ARG A 145 5.44 -3.99 -7.32
C ARG A 145 5.15 -5.21 -8.17
N TYR A 146 3.98 -5.21 -8.77
CA TYR A 146 3.54 -6.27 -9.69
C TYR A 146 2.64 -5.67 -10.76
N PHE A 147 2.70 -6.21 -11.95
CA PHE A 147 1.83 -5.88 -13.06
C PHE A 147 1.38 -7.15 -13.78
N ALA A 148 0.09 -7.22 -14.10
CA ALA A 148 -0.45 -8.21 -15.03
C ALA A 148 -1.43 -7.55 -16.02
N ASP A 149 -1.37 -8.00 -17.26
CA ASP A 149 -2.36 -7.70 -18.29
C ASP A 149 -3.28 -8.93 -18.41
N VAL A 150 -4.49 -8.80 -17.87
CA VAL A 150 -5.40 -9.91 -17.61
C VAL A 150 -6.49 -9.97 -18.68
N SER A 151 -6.71 -11.13 -19.27
CA SER A 151 -7.83 -11.39 -20.16
C SER A 151 -8.60 -12.63 -19.71
N GLY A 152 -9.83 -12.83 -20.20
CA GLY A 152 -10.65 -14.00 -19.88
C GLY A 152 -10.03 -15.34 -20.26
N SER A 153 -9.02 -15.34 -21.14
CA SER A 153 -8.27 -16.53 -21.54
C SER A 153 -7.18 -16.96 -20.56
N VAL A 154 -6.82 -16.08 -19.59
CA VAL A 154 -5.77 -16.34 -18.58
C VAL A 154 -6.43 -16.74 -17.26
N TYR A 155 -7.13 -17.88 -17.27
CA TYR A 155 -7.81 -18.39 -16.10
C TYR A 155 -7.30 -19.81 -15.76
N PRO A 156 -7.08 -20.21 -14.48
CA PRO A 156 -7.31 -19.46 -13.23
C PRO A 156 -6.15 -18.48 -12.89
N MET A 157 -6.51 -17.29 -12.42
CA MET A 157 -5.58 -16.28 -11.97
C MET A 157 -5.66 -16.12 -10.43
N GLU A 158 -4.51 -16.08 -9.78
CA GLU A 158 -4.41 -15.76 -8.37
C GLU A 158 -3.97 -14.29 -8.20
N LEU A 159 -4.70 -13.52 -7.39
CA LEU A 159 -4.37 -12.13 -7.16
C LEU A 159 -3.08 -12.00 -6.34
N PRO A 160 -2.16 -11.09 -6.70
CA PRO A 160 -0.82 -11.01 -6.11
C PRO A 160 -0.82 -10.24 -4.77
N PHE A 161 -1.62 -10.68 -3.80
CA PHE A 161 -1.71 -10.05 -2.48
C PHE A 161 -0.37 -9.97 -1.75
N ASN A 162 0.53 -10.90 -1.98
CA ASN A 162 1.87 -10.88 -1.40
C ASN A 162 2.68 -9.64 -1.87
N SER A 163 2.51 -9.20 -3.10
CA SER A 163 3.20 -8.03 -3.64
C SER A 163 2.66 -6.71 -3.07
N LEU A 164 1.39 -6.68 -2.64
CA LEU A 164 0.77 -5.50 -2.00
C LEU A 164 1.41 -5.10 -0.68
N GLN A 165 2.12 -6.02 -0.01
CA GLN A 165 2.84 -5.73 1.24
C GLN A 165 3.91 -4.64 1.08
N SER A 166 4.48 -4.53 -0.10
CA SER A 166 5.59 -3.62 -0.37
C SER A 166 5.17 -2.40 -1.19
N GLY A 167 3.89 -2.25 -1.50
CA GLY A 167 3.38 -1.10 -2.24
C GLY A 167 2.28 -1.46 -3.27
N PRO A 168 2.00 -0.58 -4.23
CA PRO A 168 0.91 -0.75 -5.17
C PRO A 168 1.14 -1.87 -6.18
N VAL A 169 0.03 -2.49 -6.61
CA VAL A 169 -0.03 -3.53 -7.63
C VAL A 169 -1.00 -3.08 -8.72
N HIS A 170 -0.70 -3.36 -9.98
CA HIS A 170 -1.55 -3.00 -11.12
C HIS A 170 -2.00 -4.24 -11.89
N LEU A 171 -3.30 -4.38 -12.05
CA LEU A 171 -3.94 -5.32 -12.97
C LEU A 171 -4.67 -4.53 -14.05
N ASN A 172 -4.23 -4.65 -15.28
CA ASN A 172 -4.92 -4.15 -16.45
C ASN A 172 -5.85 -5.25 -16.96
N ILE A 173 -7.16 -5.03 -16.90
CA ILE A 173 -8.16 -6.09 -17.07
C ILE A 173 -8.91 -5.87 -18.38
N GLN A 174 -8.73 -6.78 -19.30
CA GLN A 174 -9.35 -6.73 -20.62
C GLN A 174 -10.77 -7.31 -20.55
N PHE A 175 -11.76 -6.48 -20.86
CA PHE A 175 -13.16 -6.89 -20.94
C PHE A 175 -13.67 -6.85 -22.37
N GLU A 176 -14.21 -7.96 -22.81
CA GLU A 176 -14.91 -8.12 -24.09
C GLU A 176 -16.41 -7.81 -23.93
N GLU A 177 -17.05 -7.39 -25.01
CA GLU A 177 -18.49 -7.24 -25.03
C GLU A 177 -19.20 -8.60 -25.19
N PRO A 178 -20.37 -8.76 -24.58
CA PRO A 178 -21.12 -7.78 -23.81
C PRO A 178 -20.55 -7.54 -22.40
N LEU A 179 -20.55 -6.26 -21.94
CA LEU A 179 -19.99 -5.88 -20.65
C LEU A 179 -20.95 -6.14 -19.47
N VAL A 180 -22.25 -6.27 -19.77
CA VAL A 180 -23.27 -6.53 -18.76
C VAL A 180 -23.80 -7.93 -18.97
N GLY A 181 -23.65 -8.77 -17.97
CA GLY A 181 -24.14 -10.15 -17.96
C GLY A 181 -25.42 -10.29 -17.13
N ASP A 182 -25.67 -11.50 -16.64
CA ASP A 182 -26.78 -11.78 -15.75
C ASP A 182 -26.63 -11.01 -14.40
N LYS A 183 -27.75 -10.84 -13.72
CA LYS A 183 -27.81 -10.13 -12.43
C LYS A 183 -27.76 -11.08 -11.22
N SER A 184 -27.52 -12.38 -11.43
CA SER A 184 -27.45 -13.31 -10.31
C SER A 184 -26.31 -12.96 -9.35
N ASP A 185 -26.51 -13.21 -8.08
CA ASP A 185 -25.53 -12.97 -7.02
C ASP A 185 -25.11 -14.24 -6.28
N ASN A 186 -25.50 -15.41 -6.78
CA ASN A 186 -25.17 -16.72 -6.20
C ASN A 186 -23.65 -16.97 -6.12
N TRP A 187 -22.88 -16.28 -6.96
CA TRP A 187 -21.44 -16.33 -6.95
C TRP A 187 -20.79 -15.75 -5.66
N LEU A 188 -21.58 -15.07 -4.83
CA LEU A 188 -21.19 -14.57 -3.50
C LEU A 188 -21.54 -15.55 -2.36
N ASN A 189 -22.10 -16.71 -2.69
CA ASN A 189 -22.33 -17.74 -1.67
C ASN A 189 -21.03 -18.49 -1.38
N ASP A 190 -20.95 -19.11 -0.19
CA ASP A 190 -19.85 -19.98 0.24
C ASP A 190 -18.46 -19.29 0.18
N LEU A 191 -18.42 -17.99 0.48
CA LEU A 191 -17.17 -17.25 0.60
C LEU A 191 -16.43 -17.66 1.89
N THR A 192 -15.15 -17.96 1.75
CA THR A 192 -14.27 -18.18 2.89
C THR A 192 -13.41 -16.93 3.08
N ILE A 193 -13.81 -16.05 3.99
CA ILE A 193 -13.04 -14.84 4.27
C ILE A 193 -11.85 -15.23 5.14
N SER A 194 -10.66 -15.08 4.58
CA SER A 194 -9.42 -15.25 5.31
C SER A 194 -9.19 -14.04 6.23
N ALA A 195 -8.76 -14.28 7.46
CA ALA A 195 -8.21 -13.19 8.25
C ALA A 195 -7.08 -12.52 7.46
N PRO A 196 -6.93 -11.18 7.51
CA PRO A 196 -5.83 -10.50 6.86
C PRO A 196 -4.53 -11.20 7.21
N LYS A 197 -3.81 -11.72 6.23
CA LYS A 197 -2.51 -12.37 6.46
C LYS A 197 -1.60 -11.32 7.07
N VAL A 198 -1.36 -11.42 8.36
CA VAL A 198 -0.26 -10.69 9.01
C VAL A 198 1.00 -11.34 8.47
N PHE A 199 1.72 -10.60 7.66
CA PHE A 199 2.89 -11.12 6.98
C PHE A 199 3.97 -11.48 7.97
N ASP A 200 4.57 -12.65 7.77
CA ASP A 200 5.64 -13.17 8.60
C ASP A 200 6.82 -12.20 8.55
N ARG A 201 6.94 -11.38 9.57
CA ARG A 201 8.06 -10.46 9.71
C ARG A 201 9.25 -11.31 10.16
N LYS A 202 10.37 -11.17 9.44
CA LYS A 202 11.64 -11.83 9.82
C LYS A 202 11.90 -11.65 11.30
N THR A 203 12.55 -12.64 11.94
CA THR A 203 12.92 -12.56 13.35
C THR A 203 13.62 -11.23 13.65
N PRO A 204 13.22 -10.49 14.69
CA PRO A 204 13.88 -9.25 15.07
C PRO A 204 15.36 -9.48 15.32
N GLY A 205 16.23 -8.64 14.77
CA GLY A 205 17.63 -8.61 15.15
C GLY A 205 17.81 -8.10 16.57
N THR A 206 19.04 -8.14 17.09
CA THR A 206 19.40 -7.54 18.37
C THR A 206 20.20 -6.26 18.14
N PHE A 207 19.82 -5.19 18.81
CA PHE A 207 20.55 -3.95 18.87
C PHE A 207 21.35 -3.88 20.17
N TYR A 208 22.65 -4.01 20.04
CA TYR A 208 23.59 -3.87 21.16
C TYR A 208 24.06 -2.43 21.28
N THR A 209 23.91 -1.84 22.44
CA THR A 209 24.41 -0.49 22.68
C THR A 209 25.10 -0.37 24.02
N LYS A 210 26.19 0.43 24.03
CA LYS A 210 26.90 0.90 25.23
C LYS A 210 26.77 2.42 25.38
N SER A 211 25.93 3.02 24.52
CA SER A 211 25.80 4.48 24.47
C SER A 211 25.23 5.05 25.76
N THR A 212 25.91 6.06 26.30
CA THR A 212 25.46 6.85 27.45
C THR A 212 24.79 8.15 27.03
N ARG A 213 24.94 8.54 25.75
CA ARG A 213 24.38 9.76 25.15
C ARG A 213 23.58 9.40 23.89
N GLY A 214 22.65 8.46 24.02
CA GLY A 214 21.78 8.07 22.93
C GLY A 214 20.56 8.95 22.80
N VAL A 215 20.04 9.12 21.58
CA VAL A 215 18.77 9.81 21.28
C VAL A 215 17.95 8.97 20.32
N LEU A 216 16.66 8.86 20.59
CA LEU A 216 15.69 8.24 19.70
C LEU A 216 14.94 9.33 18.92
N VAL A 217 14.98 9.29 17.60
CA VAL A 217 14.24 10.20 16.73
C VAL A 217 13.15 9.44 16.00
N ILE A 218 11.90 9.83 16.18
CA ILE A 218 10.73 9.25 15.51
C ILE A 218 10.28 10.21 14.43
N GLY A 219 10.46 9.79 13.17
CA GLY A 219 10.11 10.62 12.02
C GLY A 219 8.61 10.68 11.74
N HIS A 220 8.25 11.42 10.71
CA HIS A 220 6.87 11.68 10.33
C HIS A 220 6.12 10.45 9.79
N ASP A 221 6.82 9.41 9.37
CA ASP A 221 6.23 8.19 8.82
C ASP A 221 7.00 6.96 9.31
N ARG A 222 6.40 6.24 10.24
CA ARG A 222 6.99 5.06 10.90
C ARG A 222 7.03 3.79 10.05
N GLY A 223 6.65 3.85 8.79
CA GLY A 223 6.69 2.68 7.90
C GLY A 223 5.74 1.55 8.31
N GLY A 224 4.65 1.86 9.00
CA GLY A 224 3.68 0.86 9.48
C GLY A 224 4.06 0.23 10.82
N LEU A 225 5.13 0.66 11.49
CA LEU A 225 5.41 0.26 12.87
C LEU A 225 4.34 0.85 13.81
N SER A 226 3.75 0.02 14.68
CA SER A 226 2.70 0.47 15.58
C SER A 226 3.25 1.44 16.63
N ALA A 227 2.45 2.44 17.00
CA ALA A 227 2.84 3.42 18.01
C ALA A 227 3.17 2.76 19.36
N ASP A 228 2.39 1.75 19.75
CA ASP A 228 2.60 1.03 21.01
C ASP A 228 3.92 0.24 21.02
N ALA A 229 4.28 -0.39 19.90
CA ALA A 229 5.55 -1.08 19.79
C ALA A 229 6.74 -0.11 19.85
N VAL A 230 6.61 1.06 19.19
CA VAL A 230 7.65 2.11 19.23
C VAL A 230 7.77 2.72 20.62
N ARG A 231 6.66 2.90 21.36
CA ARG A 231 6.71 3.38 22.76
C ARG A 231 7.44 2.40 23.66
N ARG A 232 7.11 1.10 23.59
CA ARG A 232 7.84 0.08 24.37
C ARG A 232 9.33 0.05 24.04
N PHE A 233 9.68 0.14 22.77
CA PHE A 233 11.07 0.21 22.33
C PHE A 233 11.80 1.46 22.89
N ALA A 234 11.12 2.61 22.93
CA ALA A 234 11.66 3.82 23.54
C ALA A 234 11.88 3.67 25.05
N GLU A 235 10.95 3.01 25.74
CA GLU A 235 11.05 2.69 27.18
C GLU A 235 12.21 1.74 27.47
N GLU A 236 12.40 0.69 26.64
CA GLU A 236 13.52 -0.24 26.75
C GLU A 236 14.89 0.44 26.56
N LEU A 237 14.98 1.40 25.64
CA LEU A 237 16.19 2.19 25.42
C LEU A 237 16.45 3.17 26.56
N GLY A 238 15.43 3.74 27.17
CA GLY A 238 15.54 4.76 28.20
C GLY A 238 16.18 6.07 27.72
N TRP A 239 16.24 6.31 26.41
CA TRP A 239 16.88 7.49 25.82
C TRP A 239 15.88 8.65 25.65
N PRO A 240 16.36 9.91 25.60
CA PRO A 240 15.55 11.03 25.18
C PRO A 240 14.91 10.78 23.80
N VAL A 241 13.64 11.14 23.66
CA VAL A 241 12.85 10.93 22.45
C VAL A 241 12.52 12.26 21.79
N ILE A 242 12.81 12.40 20.52
CA ILE A 242 12.34 13.47 19.65
C ILE A 242 11.33 12.86 18.67
N ALA A 243 10.11 13.40 18.60
CA ALA A 243 9.08 12.91 17.70
C ALA A 243 8.41 14.05 16.93
N GLU A 244 8.12 13.81 15.65
CA GLU A 244 7.31 14.76 14.85
C GLU A 244 5.81 14.63 15.11
N ASP A 245 5.38 13.55 15.75
CA ASP A 245 4.00 13.32 16.17
C ASP A 245 3.89 13.43 17.70
N PRO A 246 3.77 14.65 18.27
CA PRO A 246 3.72 14.87 19.71
C PRO A 246 2.41 14.38 20.34
N LEU A 247 1.35 14.20 19.54
CA LEU A 247 0.07 13.70 20.06
C LEU A 247 0.14 12.20 20.38
N THR A 248 0.88 11.44 19.58
CA THR A 248 1.09 10.01 19.79
C THR A 248 2.21 9.75 20.80
N PHE A 249 3.26 10.57 20.82
CA PHE A 249 4.45 10.41 21.68
C PHE A 249 4.56 11.53 22.69
N LYS A 250 3.63 11.57 23.67
CA LYS A 250 3.49 12.63 24.66
C LYS A 250 4.73 12.86 25.54
N ASN A 251 5.58 11.83 25.71
CA ASN A 251 6.81 11.92 26.49
C ASN A 251 8.02 12.38 25.63
N ALA A 252 7.81 12.71 24.37
CA ALA A 252 8.85 13.25 23.51
C ALA A 252 9.21 14.68 23.93
N ILE A 253 10.46 15.04 23.70
CA ILE A 253 10.99 16.39 23.98
C ILE A 253 10.26 17.40 23.10
N SER A 254 9.57 18.33 23.73
CA SER A 254 8.82 19.39 23.04
C SER A 254 9.77 20.40 22.40
N HIS A 255 9.35 20.93 21.24
CA HIS A 255 10.04 22.04 20.55
C HIS A 255 11.50 21.77 20.16
N ALA A 256 11.91 20.51 20.02
CA ALA A 256 13.28 20.15 19.61
C ALA A 256 13.68 20.83 18.29
N SER A 257 12.77 20.94 17.34
CA SER A 257 13.00 21.65 16.08
C SER A 257 13.35 23.13 16.23
N VAL A 258 12.96 23.74 17.35
CA VAL A 258 13.23 25.17 17.64
C VAL A 258 14.56 25.33 18.34
N PHE A 259 14.78 24.70 19.50
CA PHE A 259 16.02 24.92 20.27
C PHE A 259 17.27 24.34 19.58
N LEU A 260 17.13 23.28 18.78
CA LEU A 260 18.22 22.73 17.97
C LEU A 260 18.61 23.62 16.76
N THR A 261 17.97 24.75 16.56
CA THR A 261 18.47 25.79 15.63
C THR A 261 19.69 26.50 16.18
N SER A 262 19.86 26.54 17.50
CA SER A 262 21.07 27.03 18.13
C SER A 262 22.22 26.03 17.96
N LYS A 263 23.28 26.45 17.26
CA LYS A 263 24.44 25.61 17.02
C LYS A 263 25.11 25.18 18.34
N THR A 264 25.26 26.08 19.28
CA THR A 264 25.86 25.80 20.58
C THR A 264 25.07 24.75 21.34
N ILE A 265 23.73 24.89 21.41
CA ILE A 265 22.88 23.90 22.09
C ILE A 265 22.95 22.54 21.39
N ALA A 266 22.92 22.53 20.07
CA ALA A 266 23.00 21.28 19.29
C ALA A 266 24.35 20.57 19.50
N GLU A 267 25.46 21.31 19.57
CA GLU A 267 26.80 20.78 19.84
C GLU A 267 26.92 20.23 21.27
N ASP A 268 26.40 20.95 22.26
CA ASP A 268 26.40 20.51 23.67
C ASP A 268 25.59 19.24 23.90
N LEU A 269 24.48 19.11 23.17
CA LEU A 269 23.57 17.97 23.25
C LEU A 269 23.90 16.84 22.26
N ALA A 270 24.92 17.00 21.42
CA ALA A 270 25.23 16.05 20.36
C ALA A 270 25.32 14.61 20.87
N PRO A 271 24.54 13.66 20.29
CA PRO A 271 24.54 12.28 20.74
C PRO A 271 25.75 11.51 20.19
N ASP A 272 26.19 10.50 20.91
CA ASP A 272 27.13 9.53 20.35
C ASP A 272 26.40 8.53 19.42
N THR A 273 25.17 8.18 19.74
CA THR A 273 24.34 7.27 18.95
C THR A 273 22.94 7.84 18.77
N VAL A 274 22.45 7.84 17.55
CA VAL A 274 21.05 8.16 17.23
C VAL A 274 20.37 6.95 16.62
N VAL A 275 19.17 6.67 17.09
CA VAL A 275 18.26 5.70 16.46
C VAL A 275 17.15 6.49 15.77
N VAL A 276 16.99 6.30 14.47
CA VAL A 276 15.93 6.93 13.67
C VAL A 276 14.88 5.88 13.32
N ILE A 277 13.63 6.10 13.71
CA ILE A 277 12.50 5.25 13.35
C ILE A 277 11.71 5.88 12.21
N GLY A 278 11.61 5.13 11.11
CA GLY A 278 10.89 5.56 9.93
C GLY A 278 11.67 6.57 9.10
N ARG A 279 10.94 7.41 8.34
CA ARG A 279 11.58 8.47 7.56
C ARG A 279 12.11 9.55 8.47
N THR A 280 13.25 10.14 8.09
CA THR A 280 13.80 11.30 8.78
C THR A 280 12.76 12.42 8.91
N THR A 281 12.97 13.28 9.89
CA THR A 281 12.06 14.38 10.17
C THR A 281 12.05 15.42 9.04
N LEU A 282 11.01 16.25 8.99
CA LEU A 282 10.93 17.39 8.06
C LEU A 282 11.74 18.59 8.57
N SER A 283 12.14 18.58 9.84
CA SER A 283 12.92 19.66 10.46
C SER A 283 14.38 19.62 10.04
N ARG A 284 14.86 20.71 9.45
CA ARG A 284 16.29 20.86 9.09
C ARG A 284 17.20 20.82 10.31
N SER A 285 16.80 21.42 11.43
CA SER A 285 17.60 21.45 12.66
C SER A 285 17.74 20.05 13.27
N ILE A 286 16.66 19.27 13.32
CA ILE A 286 16.71 17.89 13.80
C ILE A 286 17.55 17.03 12.86
N ASN A 287 17.41 17.17 11.53
CA ASN A 287 18.23 16.43 10.57
C ASN A 287 19.72 16.79 10.69
N SER A 288 20.04 18.08 10.95
CA SER A 288 21.42 18.49 11.24
C SER A 288 21.95 17.88 12.54
N PHE A 289 21.10 17.80 13.56
CA PHE A 289 21.44 17.19 14.83
C PHE A 289 21.68 15.67 14.72
N ILE A 290 20.88 14.95 13.94
CA ILE A 290 21.09 13.52 13.63
C ILE A 290 22.50 13.30 13.04
N LYS A 291 22.93 14.18 12.13
CA LYS A 291 24.25 14.10 11.48
C LYS A 291 25.45 14.36 12.42
N MET A 292 25.22 14.88 13.62
CA MET A 292 26.28 15.06 14.62
C MET A 292 26.60 13.76 15.37
N ALA A 293 25.71 12.78 15.32
CA ALA A 293 25.91 11.48 15.96
C ALA A 293 27.09 10.73 15.31
N ARG A 294 27.90 10.08 16.15
CA ARG A 294 28.99 9.19 15.68
C ARG A 294 28.44 7.90 15.06
N LYS A 295 27.28 7.45 15.52
CA LYS A 295 26.61 6.23 15.05
C LYS A 295 25.13 6.50 14.79
N GLU A 296 24.70 6.24 13.56
CA GLU A 296 23.30 6.30 13.15
C GLU A 296 22.76 4.90 12.90
N ILE A 297 21.61 4.60 13.51
CA ILE A 297 20.86 3.35 13.36
C ILE A 297 19.50 3.71 12.76
N VAL A 298 19.12 3.05 11.68
CA VAL A 298 17.82 3.27 11.04
C VAL A 298 16.94 2.05 11.21
N ILE A 299 15.71 2.25 11.67
CA ILE A 299 14.69 1.22 11.80
C ILE A 299 13.53 1.58 10.88
N ASP A 300 13.41 0.87 9.76
CA ASP A 300 12.31 1.07 8.83
C ASP A 300 12.03 -0.21 8.02
N PRO A 301 10.78 -0.67 7.97
CA PRO A 301 10.39 -1.84 7.18
C PRO A 301 10.61 -1.69 5.67
N ARG A 302 10.79 -0.49 5.15
CA ARG A 302 10.86 -0.13 3.73
C ARG A 302 12.27 -0.16 3.12
N MET A 303 13.12 -0.96 3.60
CA MET A 303 14.47 -1.36 3.14
C MET A 303 15.33 -0.37 2.34
N ALA A 304 14.82 0.29 1.30
CA ALA A 304 15.69 0.89 0.28
C ALA A 304 15.69 2.42 0.26
N THR A 305 14.79 3.08 0.97
CA THR A 305 14.48 4.50 0.72
C THR A 305 14.61 5.42 1.93
N VAL A 306 15.08 4.91 3.08
CA VAL A 306 14.96 5.64 4.35
C VAL A 306 16.29 6.20 4.85
N ASP A 307 17.38 5.87 4.21
CA ASP A 307 18.71 6.42 4.50
C ASP A 307 19.14 7.30 3.33
N SER A 308 18.57 8.50 3.27
CA SER A 308 18.79 9.44 2.17
C SER A 308 20.27 9.87 2.05
N ASP A 309 20.95 9.99 3.16
CA ASP A 309 22.33 10.46 3.22
C ASP A 309 23.34 9.29 3.21
N ARG A 310 22.86 8.04 3.24
CA ARG A 310 23.68 6.83 3.30
C ARG A 310 24.64 6.79 4.49
N MET A 311 24.21 7.34 5.63
CA MET A 311 25.01 7.45 6.84
C MET A 311 24.69 6.37 7.88
N ALA A 312 23.64 5.58 7.67
CA ALA A 312 23.27 4.53 8.62
C ALA A 312 24.34 3.46 8.76
N HIS A 313 24.87 3.33 9.96
CA HIS A 313 25.84 2.30 10.34
C HIS A 313 25.19 0.91 10.44
N GLN A 314 23.89 0.89 10.82
CA GLN A 314 23.12 -0.33 10.93
C GLN A 314 21.64 -0.06 10.57
N LYS A 315 21.00 -1.04 9.94
CA LYS A 315 19.60 -0.96 9.52
C LYS A 315 18.82 -2.15 10.03
N PHE A 316 17.62 -1.89 10.57
CA PHE A 316 16.67 -2.92 10.97
C PHE A 316 15.35 -2.74 10.21
N LEU A 317 14.76 -3.84 9.76
CA LEU A 317 13.45 -3.83 9.08
C LEU A 317 12.28 -3.85 10.04
N GLN A 318 12.54 -4.05 11.32
CA GLN A 318 11.58 -4.05 12.41
C GLN A 318 12.30 -3.67 13.69
N LEU A 319 11.54 -3.38 14.75
CA LEU A 319 12.11 -3.04 16.04
C LEU A 319 12.97 -4.21 16.54
N PRO A 320 14.28 -4.01 16.73
CA PRO A 320 15.16 -5.06 17.27
C PRO A 320 14.90 -5.25 18.77
N LYS A 321 15.38 -6.37 19.32
CA LYS A 321 15.55 -6.47 20.77
C LYS A 321 16.68 -5.54 21.19
N VAL A 322 16.50 -4.87 22.33
CA VAL A 322 17.53 -3.99 22.89
C VAL A 322 18.34 -4.75 23.92
N GLU A 323 19.64 -4.74 23.81
CA GLU A 323 20.58 -5.20 24.84
C GLU A 323 21.53 -4.06 25.18
N VAL A 324 21.25 -3.40 26.31
CA VAL A 324 22.14 -2.36 26.85
C VAL A 324 23.28 -3.05 27.58
N GLN A 325 24.48 -2.93 27.04
CA GLN A 325 25.68 -3.41 27.70
C GLN A 325 26.18 -2.36 28.70
N PRO A 326 26.72 -2.78 29.87
CA PRO A 326 27.35 -1.81 30.75
C PRO A 326 28.42 -1.03 29.99
N GLY A 327 28.35 0.29 30.05
CA GLY A 327 29.42 1.14 29.52
C GLY A 327 30.68 0.87 30.29
N ASP A 328 31.82 0.81 29.60
CA ASP A 328 33.11 0.84 30.28
C ASP A 328 33.18 2.16 31.07
N ALA A 329 33.39 2.08 32.37
CA ALA A 329 33.33 3.22 33.31
C ALA A 329 34.57 4.14 33.20
N ASP A 330 35.14 4.25 32.01
CA ASP A 330 36.28 5.12 31.73
C ASP A 330 35.90 6.20 30.72
N TYR A 331 35.17 7.22 31.23
CA TYR A 331 35.22 8.59 30.71
C TYR A 331 34.79 9.57 31.80
#